data_4d4ef3a4e3ba8ef312f144057a11ad5e
#
_entry.id   4d4ef3a4e3ba8ef312f144057a11ad5e
#
_cell.length_a   1.000
_cell.length_b   1.000
_cell.length_c   1.000
_cell.angle_alpha   90.00
_cell.angle_beta   90.00
_cell.angle_gamma   90.00
#
_symmetry.space_group_name_H-M   'P 1'
#
loop_
_entity.id
_entity.type
_entity.pdbx_description
1 polymer ?
#
loop_
_entity_poly.entity_id
_entity_poly.type
_entity_poly.pdbx_seq_one_letter_code
_entity_poly.pdbx_strand_id
1 'polypeptide(L)'
;MTTRFQAILLVLVFLAGAPPLLAHHGNASYENKAVTIKGIVKTWIWSNPHTFLMLDVTDENGKVAHWVCENQAPSTLVNFGFTAKTFKAGDQVTVVMAAVAKSGAPIGRINKIILADGYVMNSEVR
;
A
#
# COMPACT_ATOMS: atom_id res chain seq x y z
N MET A 1 20.27 50.87 -3.29
CA MET A 1 20.99 49.63 -2.93
C MET A 1 20.41 48.90 -1.71
N THR A 2 19.81 49.58 -0.77
CA THR A 2 19.23 48.98 0.45
C THR A 2 18.01 48.07 0.21
N THR A 3 17.15 48.38 -0.73
CA THR A 3 15.93 47.59 -1.00
C THR A 3 16.18 46.22 -1.62
N ARG A 4 17.23 46.06 -2.42
CA ARG A 4 17.58 44.76 -3.02
C ARG A 4 18.20 43.78 -2.02
N PHE A 5 19.01 44.30 -1.09
CA PHE A 5 19.61 43.53 0.00
C PHE A 5 18.57 43.07 1.03
N GLN A 6 17.59 43.90 1.33
CA GLN A 6 16.47 43.54 2.23
C GLN A 6 15.56 42.48 1.62
N ALA A 7 15.32 42.51 0.29
CA ALA A 7 14.54 41.47 -0.38
C ALA A 7 15.26 40.12 -0.38
N ILE A 8 16.58 40.10 -0.58
CA ILE A 8 17.39 38.87 -0.55
C ILE A 8 17.42 38.28 0.86
N LEU A 9 17.54 39.12 1.89
CA LEU A 9 17.54 38.67 3.29
C LEU A 9 16.18 38.07 3.68
N LEU A 10 15.06 38.66 3.25
CA LEU A 10 13.71 38.15 3.47
C LEU A 10 13.47 36.79 2.79
N VAL A 11 13.98 36.60 1.58
CA VAL A 11 13.88 35.31 0.87
C VAL A 11 14.70 34.21 1.58
N LEU A 12 15.91 34.56 2.08
CA LEU A 12 16.74 33.62 2.80
C LEU A 12 16.15 33.21 4.17
N VAL A 13 15.49 34.12 4.86
CA VAL A 13 14.79 33.82 6.12
C VAL A 13 13.57 32.94 5.89
N PHE A 14 12.85 33.13 4.78
CA PHE A 14 11.70 32.26 4.41
C PHE A 14 12.13 30.84 4.04
N LEU A 15 13.32 30.66 3.43
CA LEU A 15 13.87 29.35 3.12
C LEU A 15 14.41 28.62 4.36
N ALA A 16 14.89 29.34 5.36
CA ALA A 16 15.41 28.76 6.60
C ALA A 16 14.30 28.33 7.59
N GLY A 17 13.08 28.85 7.41
CA GLY A 17 11.91 28.52 8.24
C GLY A 17 10.98 27.45 7.66
N ALA A 18 11.30 26.86 6.50
CA ALA A 18 10.51 25.76 5.98
C ALA A 18 10.67 24.54 6.91
N PRO A 19 9.58 24.03 7.52
CA PRO A 19 9.68 22.78 8.28
C PRO A 19 10.22 21.70 7.33
N PRO A 20 11.10 20.79 7.82
CA PRO A 20 11.53 19.67 7.01
C PRO A 20 10.28 18.96 6.55
N LEU A 21 10.02 18.96 5.24
CA LEU A 21 9.05 18.06 4.61
C LEU A 21 9.60 16.66 4.86
N LEU A 22 9.18 16.08 5.99
CA LEU A 22 9.33 14.65 6.24
C LEU A 22 8.51 13.95 5.15
N ALA A 23 9.12 13.79 3.99
CA ALA A 23 8.67 12.80 3.03
C ALA A 23 8.78 11.47 3.79
N HIS A 24 7.70 11.04 4.39
CA HIS A 24 7.59 9.71 4.95
C HIS A 24 7.80 8.75 3.79
N HIS A 25 9.03 8.32 3.63
CA HIS A 25 9.35 7.23 2.74
C HIS A 25 8.55 6.03 3.23
N GLY A 26 7.51 5.68 2.49
CA GLY A 26 6.58 4.61 2.88
C GLY A 26 7.24 3.27 3.21
N ASN A 27 8.52 3.09 2.86
CA ASN A 27 9.32 1.91 3.20
C ASN A 27 9.76 1.86 4.67
N ALA A 28 9.94 3.01 5.34
CA ALA A 28 10.41 3.04 6.74
C ALA A 28 9.41 2.43 7.74
N SER A 29 8.12 2.43 7.40
CA SER A 29 7.03 1.90 8.23
C SER A 29 6.80 0.40 8.06
N TYR A 30 7.46 -0.24 7.09
CA TYR A 30 7.32 -1.66 6.78
C TYR A 30 8.57 -2.45 7.17
N GLU A 31 8.37 -3.69 7.56
CA GLU A 31 9.43 -4.72 7.66
C GLU A 31 9.26 -5.74 6.54
N ASN A 32 10.38 -6.19 5.98
CA ASN A 32 10.41 -7.25 4.97
C ASN A 32 10.16 -8.60 5.67
N LYS A 33 8.90 -8.94 5.80
CA LYS A 33 8.43 -10.17 6.43
C LYS A 33 7.32 -10.77 5.59
N ALA A 34 7.56 -11.97 5.08
CA ALA A 34 6.54 -12.71 4.36
C ALA A 34 5.42 -13.15 5.33
N VAL A 35 4.20 -12.72 5.04
CA VAL A 35 3.02 -13.11 5.78
C VAL A 35 1.96 -13.58 4.79
N THR A 36 1.33 -14.72 5.08
CA THR A 36 0.23 -15.25 4.28
C THR A 36 -1.06 -15.16 5.09
N ILE A 37 -2.07 -14.54 4.48
CA ILE A 37 -3.39 -14.41 5.07
C ILE A 37 -4.44 -14.95 4.10
N LYS A 38 -5.50 -15.55 4.63
CA LYS A 38 -6.69 -15.96 3.88
C LYS A 38 -7.88 -15.15 4.37
N GLY A 39 -8.62 -14.54 3.46
CA GLY A 39 -9.71 -13.66 3.84
C GLY A 39 -10.76 -13.50 2.75
N ILE A 40 -11.78 -12.73 3.10
CA ILE A 40 -12.88 -12.36 2.23
C ILE A 40 -12.70 -10.92 1.77
N VAL A 41 -12.76 -10.70 0.47
CA VAL A 41 -12.68 -9.37 -0.12
C VAL A 41 -13.85 -8.52 0.33
N LYS A 42 -13.54 -7.33 0.84
CA LYS A 42 -14.52 -6.28 1.15
C LYS A 42 -14.57 -5.25 0.05
N THR A 43 -13.40 -4.82 -0.40
CA THR A 43 -13.30 -3.77 -1.43
C THR A 43 -12.00 -3.94 -2.22
N TRP A 44 -12.09 -3.71 -3.52
CA TRP A 44 -10.94 -3.55 -4.41
C TRP A 44 -10.89 -2.09 -4.88
N ILE A 45 -9.86 -1.35 -4.47
CA ILE A 45 -9.65 0.05 -4.82
C ILE A 45 -8.64 0.12 -5.95
N TRP A 46 -9.11 0.51 -7.14
CA TRP A 46 -8.31 0.67 -8.34
C TRP A 46 -7.96 2.15 -8.54
N SER A 47 -6.86 2.60 -7.95
CA SER A 47 -6.48 4.02 -7.92
C SER A 47 -4.96 4.21 -8.04
N ASN A 48 -4.55 5.42 -8.43
CA ASN A 48 -3.17 5.86 -8.41
C ASN A 48 -2.87 6.59 -7.08
N PRO A 49 -1.64 6.53 -6.57
CA PRO A 49 -0.47 5.81 -7.12
C PRO A 49 -0.46 4.32 -6.79
N HIS A 50 -1.34 3.83 -5.94
CA HIS A 50 -1.41 2.44 -5.50
C HIS A 50 -2.85 1.93 -5.51
N THR A 51 -3.00 0.62 -5.76
CA THR A 51 -4.25 -0.09 -5.56
C THR A 51 -4.27 -0.74 -4.19
N PHE A 52 -5.46 -0.99 -3.65
CA PHE A 52 -5.62 -1.60 -2.32
C PHE A 52 -6.68 -2.70 -2.35
N LEU A 53 -6.34 -3.84 -1.75
CA LEU A 53 -7.29 -4.91 -1.49
C LEU A 53 -7.62 -4.93 0.00
N MET A 54 -8.87 -4.65 0.33
CA MET A 54 -9.38 -4.68 1.70
C MET A 54 -9.96 -6.05 1.99
N LEU A 55 -9.50 -6.71 3.06
CA LEU A 55 -9.92 -8.07 3.42
C LEU A 55 -10.42 -8.13 4.85
N ASP A 56 -11.44 -8.95 5.08
CA ASP A 56 -11.79 -9.46 6.40
C ASP A 56 -11.11 -10.83 6.59
N VAL A 57 -10.25 -10.91 7.59
CA VAL A 57 -9.54 -12.13 7.98
C VAL A 57 -10.02 -12.55 9.36
N THR A 58 -10.62 -13.73 9.44
CA THR A 58 -11.11 -14.28 10.70
C THR A 58 -10.07 -15.25 11.27
N ASP A 59 -9.67 -15.05 12.51
CA ASP A 59 -8.77 -15.95 13.23
C ASP A 59 -9.50 -17.19 13.80
N GLU A 60 -8.71 -18.09 14.40
CA GLU A 60 -9.22 -19.34 14.99
C GLU A 60 -10.25 -19.12 16.13
N ASN A 61 -10.23 -17.94 16.74
CA ASN A 61 -11.15 -17.56 17.83
C ASN A 61 -12.40 -16.83 17.31
N GLY A 62 -12.54 -16.68 15.98
CA GLY A 62 -13.64 -15.97 15.35
C GLY A 62 -13.48 -14.45 15.35
N LYS A 63 -12.34 -13.91 15.77
CA LYS A 63 -12.06 -12.48 15.73
C LYS A 63 -11.70 -12.07 14.30
N VAL A 64 -12.34 -11.00 13.83
CA VAL A 64 -12.11 -10.44 12.49
C VAL A 64 -11.07 -9.32 12.57
N ALA A 65 -10.05 -9.42 11.72
CA ALA A 65 -9.09 -8.35 11.45
C ALA A 65 -9.36 -7.77 10.05
N HIS A 66 -9.43 -6.44 9.97
CA HIS A 66 -9.63 -5.73 8.71
C HIS A 66 -8.26 -5.38 8.10
N TRP A 67 -7.83 -6.17 7.14
CA TRP A 67 -6.54 -5.99 6.48
C TRP A 67 -6.61 -4.97 5.34
N VAL A 68 -5.57 -4.13 5.25
CA VAL A 68 -5.32 -3.23 4.13
C VAL A 68 -4.10 -3.74 3.38
N CYS A 69 -4.31 -4.27 2.19
CA CYS A 69 -3.26 -4.88 1.39
C CYS A 69 -2.94 -3.94 0.22
N GLU A 70 -1.81 -3.25 0.32
CA GLU A 70 -1.30 -2.34 -0.71
C GLU A 70 -0.72 -3.14 -1.88
N ASN A 71 -1.04 -2.74 -3.10
CA ASN A 71 -0.49 -3.31 -4.32
C ASN A 71 0.10 -2.20 -5.21
N GLN A 72 0.67 -2.58 -6.34
CA GLN A 72 1.26 -1.67 -7.31
C GLN A 72 0.23 -0.73 -7.95
N ALA A 73 0.72 0.26 -8.68
CA ALA A 73 -0.13 1.14 -9.48
C ALA A 73 -0.91 0.38 -10.57
N PRO A 74 -2.09 0.85 -10.97
CA PRO A 74 -2.86 0.26 -12.07
C PRO A 74 -2.04 0.03 -13.34
N SER A 75 -1.20 0.99 -13.73
CA SER A 75 -0.34 0.91 -14.92
C SER A 75 0.65 -0.27 -14.87
N THR A 76 1.08 -0.68 -13.69
CA THR A 76 1.93 -1.85 -13.50
C THR A 76 1.09 -3.13 -13.52
N LEU A 77 -0.01 -3.14 -12.78
CA LEU A 77 -0.82 -4.33 -12.55
C LEU A 77 -1.55 -4.85 -13.79
N VAL A 78 -1.87 -3.99 -14.77
CA VAL A 78 -2.48 -4.43 -16.03
C VAL A 78 -1.58 -5.43 -16.77
N ASN A 79 -0.25 -5.33 -16.62
CA ASN A 79 0.71 -6.26 -17.23
C ASN A 79 0.68 -7.65 -16.57
N PHE A 80 0.11 -7.76 -15.38
CA PHE A 80 -0.08 -9.01 -14.63
C PHE A 80 -1.52 -9.53 -14.69
N GLY A 81 -2.35 -8.92 -15.55
CA GLY A 81 -3.73 -9.34 -15.77
C GLY A 81 -4.75 -8.78 -14.78
N PHE A 82 -4.36 -7.83 -13.92
CA PHE A 82 -5.33 -7.16 -13.05
C PHE A 82 -6.11 -6.07 -13.79
N THR A 83 -7.33 -5.86 -13.35
CA THR A 83 -8.22 -4.80 -13.81
C THR A 83 -9.01 -4.22 -12.63
N ALA A 84 -9.73 -3.13 -12.85
CA ALA A 84 -10.65 -2.58 -11.86
C ALA A 84 -11.76 -3.57 -11.43
N LYS A 85 -11.99 -4.64 -12.21
CA LYS A 85 -13.03 -5.65 -11.98
C LYS A 85 -12.47 -7.00 -11.52
N THR A 86 -11.16 -7.09 -11.21
CA THR A 86 -10.52 -8.36 -10.84
C THR A 86 -11.13 -8.98 -9.60
N PHE A 87 -11.46 -8.16 -8.61
CA PHE A 87 -12.07 -8.62 -7.36
C PHE A 87 -13.40 -7.94 -7.10
N LYS A 88 -14.29 -8.66 -6.43
CA LYS A 88 -15.56 -8.15 -5.91
C LYS A 88 -15.74 -8.55 -4.45
N ALA A 89 -16.58 -7.81 -3.74
CA ALA A 89 -16.93 -8.14 -2.36
C ALA A 89 -17.49 -9.58 -2.27
N GLY A 90 -16.99 -10.34 -1.29
CA GLY A 90 -17.35 -11.74 -1.07
C GLY A 90 -16.38 -12.75 -1.70
N ASP A 91 -15.48 -12.34 -2.58
CA ASP A 91 -14.46 -13.25 -3.13
C ASP A 91 -13.54 -13.75 -2.01
N GLN A 92 -13.24 -15.05 -2.01
CA GLN A 92 -12.27 -15.64 -1.10
C GLN A 92 -10.90 -15.68 -1.77
N VAL A 93 -9.88 -15.15 -1.08
CA VAL A 93 -8.52 -15.09 -1.60
C VAL A 93 -7.50 -15.41 -0.51
N THR A 94 -6.33 -15.88 -0.94
CA THR A 94 -5.13 -15.97 -0.11
C THR A 94 -4.13 -14.94 -0.60
N VAL A 95 -3.69 -14.05 0.28
CA VAL A 95 -2.72 -12.99 -0.06
C VAL A 95 -1.39 -13.32 0.61
N VAL A 96 -0.34 -13.37 -0.19
CA VAL A 96 1.04 -13.45 0.28
C VAL A 96 1.64 -12.06 0.23
N MET A 97 2.00 -11.53 1.39
CA MET A 97 2.66 -10.24 1.55
C MET A 97 4.17 -10.38 1.48
N ALA A 98 4.85 -9.41 0.86
CA ALA A 98 6.30 -9.27 0.90
C ALA A 98 6.77 -8.48 2.13
N ALA A 99 5.94 -7.57 2.62
CA ALA A 99 6.22 -6.73 3.77
C ALA A 99 4.95 -6.42 4.54
N VAL A 100 5.09 -6.21 5.86
CA VAL A 100 4.00 -5.85 6.76
C VAL A 100 4.37 -4.65 7.63
N ALA A 101 3.37 -3.97 8.18
CA ALA A 101 3.59 -2.82 9.04
C ALA A 101 4.36 -3.20 10.31
N LYS A 102 5.45 -2.47 10.62
CA LYS A 102 6.25 -2.64 11.84
C LYS A 102 5.44 -2.43 13.12
N SER A 103 4.38 -1.66 13.06
CA SER A 103 3.48 -1.38 14.18
C SER A 103 2.66 -2.60 14.61
N GLY A 104 2.61 -3.67 13.79
CA GLY A 104 1.71 -4.80 13.98
C GLY A 104 0.28 -4.54 13.49
N ALA A 105 -0.01 -3.37 12.93
CA ALA A 105 -1.29 -3.11 12.29
C ALA A 105 -1.54 -4.10 11.13
N PRO A 106 -2.80 -4.45 10.82
CA PRO A 106 -3.13 -5.37 9.74
C PRO A 106 -2.99 -4.67 8.37
N ILE A 107 -1.77 -4.29 8.04
CA ILE A 107 -1.40 -3.59 6.80
C ILE A 107 -0.19 -4.28 6.20
N GLY A 108 -0.21 -4.53 4.90
CA GLY A 108 0.93 -5.14 4.21
C GLY A 108 0.98 -4.83 2.73
N ARG A 109 2.11 -5.15 2.11
CA ARG A 109 2.35 -5.01 0.66
C ARG A 109 2.27 -6.36 -0.02
N ILE A 110 1.49 -6.45 -1.06
CA ILE A 110 1.21 -7.70 -1.76
C ILE A 110 2.40 -8.11 -2.62
N ASN A 111 2.79 -9.37 -2.50
CA ASN A 111 3.66 -10.05 -3.45
C ASN A 111 2.84 -10.80 -4.51
N LYS A 112 1.86 -11.59 -4.06
CA LYS A 112 0.95 -12.33 -4.94
C LYS A 112 -0.39 -12.62 -4.27
N ILE A 113 -1.39 -12.88 -5.08
CA ILE A 113 -2.73 -13.28 -4.64
C ILE A 113 -3.07 -14.63 -5.27
N ILE A 114 -3.61 -15.53 -4.47
CA ILE A 114 -4.09 -16.85 -4.90
C ILE A 114 -5.61 -16.84 -4.81
N LEU A 115 -6.28 -17.06 -5.93
CA LEU A 115 -7.73 -17.12 -6.01
C LEU A 115 -8.27 -18.42 -5.42
N ALA A 116 -9.58 -18.52 -5.23
CA ALA A 116 -10.23 -19.70 -4.64
C ALA A 116 -10.03 -20.98 -5.48
N ASP A 117 -9.86 -20.84 -6.80
CA ASP A 117 -9.58 -21.94 -7.74
C ASP A 117 -8.09 -22.34 -7.79
N GLY A 118 -7.22 -21.64 -7.03
CA GLY A 118 -5.77 -21.87 -7.01
C GLY A 118 -4.98 -21.05 -8.04
N TYR A 119 -5.64 -20.26 -8.89
CA TYR A 119 -4.93 -19.40 -9.84
C TYR A 119 -4.09 -18.35 -9.11
N VAL A 120 -2.83 -18.16 -9.53
CA VAL A 120 -1.88 -17.25 -8.89
C VAL A 120 -1.73 -15.99 -9.72
N MET A 121 -2.03 -14.84 -9.13
CA MET A 121 -1.79 -13.51 -9.67
C MET A 121 -0.57 -12.89 -8.99
N ASN A 122 0.52 -12.71 -9.73
CA ASN A 122 1.72 -12.05 -9.21
C ASN A 122 1.56 -10.53 -9.31
N SER A 123 2.14 -9.81 -8.37
CA SER A 123 2.12 -8.34 -8.32
C SER A 123 3.48 -7.72 -8.65
N GLU A 124 4.52 -8.54 -8.73
CA GLU A 124 5.90 -8.11 -9.00
C GLU A 124 6.56 -9.05 -10.01
N VAL A 125 7.46 -8.48 -10.82
CA VAL A 125 8.38 -9.27 -11.64
C VAL A 125 9.43 -9.87 -10.71
N ARG A 126 9.63 -11.18 -10.81
CA ARG A 126 10.74 -11.87 -10.14
C ARG A 126 12.04 -11.63 -10.87
#